data_f4dfd2db20fe06e680f907c23945d027
#
_entry.id   f4dfd2db20fe06e680f907c23945d027
#
_cell.length_a   1.000
_cell.length_b   1.000
_cell.length_c   1.000
_cell.angle_alpha   90.00
_cell.angle_beta   90.00
_cell.angle_gamma   90.00
#
_symmetry.space_group_name_H-M   'P 1'
#
loop_
_entity.id
_entity.type
_entity.pdbx_description
1 polymer ?
#
loop_
_entity_poly.entity_id
_entity_poly.type
_entity_poly.pdbx_seq_one_letter_code
_entity_poly.pdbx_strand_id
1 'polypeptide(L)'
;RDVAPSRGLGDVYKRQSLGWMNGHEMLYILPEGVKVLDVKFRETGYNTEFTGSFSCNDPFMNELWKRSARTLYITMRDNYMDCPERERAQWWGDEVNELGEAFYALSPSSHKLAVKGIYELMNWQRADGSLFAPVPAGNWSKELPLQMLASVGWYGFYTQYYYSGDSTFIPVIYDRLHRYLHETWQVDKSGLPIERSGEWSWGDWGEQIDMGVLTNCWYYLALKAEKEFALQLGKKADAEEITPVSYTHLT
;
A
#
# COMPACT_ATOMS: atom_id res chain seq x y z
N ARG A 1 20.28 20.74 -7.38
CA ARG A 1 20.97 20.97 -8.67
C ARG A 1 22.46 20.91 -8.41
N ASP A 2 23.08 19.78 -8.66
CA ASP A 2 24.52 19.67 -8.60
C ASP A 2 25.12 20.11 -9.95
N VAL A 3 25.77 21.23 -9.93
CA VAL A 3 26.61 21.67 -11.03
C VAL A 3 28.04 21.61 -10.54
N ALA A 4 28.79 20.61 -10.99
CA ALA A 4 30.22 20.55 -10.76
C ALA A 4 30.93 21.12 -11.96
N PRO A 5 31.56 22.29 -11.90
CA PRO A 5 32.41 22.80 -12.98
C PRO A 5 33.73 22.05 -13.00
N SER A 6 34.13 21.55 -14.18
CA SER A 6 35.50 21.09 -14.40
C SER A 6 36.26 22.14 -15.20
N ARG A 7 37.48 22.51 -14.75
CA ARG A 7 38.35 23.42 -15.47
C ARG A 7 39.24 22.64 -16.42
N GLY A 8 39.02 22.79 -17.73
CA GLY A 8 39.79 22.21 -18.80
C GLY A 8 39.70 23.06 -20.07
N LEU A 9 40.08 22.53 -21.26
CA LEU A 9 39.94 23.20 -22.54
C LEU A 9 38.48 23.39 -22.95
N GLY A 10 37.77 24.24 -22.28
CA GLY A 10 36.34 24.46 -22.34
C GLY A 10 35.64 23.97 -21.04
N ASP A 11 34.54 24.60 -20.69
CA ASP A 11 33.77 24.22 -19.50
C ASP A 11 32.95 22.97 -19.79
N VAL A 12 33.24 21.88 -19.07
CA VAL A 12 32.44 20.66 -19.07
C VAL A 12 31.57 20.62 -17.82
N TYR A 13 30.26 20.57 -18.04
CA TYR A 13 29.29 20.54 -16.95
C TYR A 13 28.60 19.18 -16.92
N LYS A 14 28.51 18.61 -15.72
CA LYS A 14 27.62 17.49 -15.43
C LYS A 14 26.38 18.03 -14.72
N ARG A 15 25.22 17.85 -15.33
CA ARG A 15 23.93 18.20 -14.75
C ARG A 15 23.14 16.92 -14.46
N GLN A 16 22.67 16.78 -13.25
CA GLN A 16 21.84 15.68 -12.80
C GLN A 16 20.55 16.21 -12.19
N SER A 17 19.40 15.63 -12.53
CA SER A 17 18.16 15.89 -11.82
C SER A 17 18.21 15.21 -10.46
N LEU A 18 17.87 15.93 -9.38
CA LEU A 18 17.73 15.38 -8.04
C LEU A 18 16.38 14.69 -7.85
N GLY A 19 15.35 15.17 -8.55
CA GLY A 19 14.05 14.51 -8.57
C GLY A 19 14.06 13.32 -9.54
N TRP A 20 13.35 12.26 -9.16
CA TRP A 20 13.11 11.17 -10.09
C TRP A 20 11.97 11.53 -11.05
N MET A 21 12.07 11.01 -12.24
CA MET A 21 11.11 11.22 -13.33
C MET A 21 10.63 9.87 -13.84
N ASN A 22 9.39 9.81 -14.25
CA ASN A 22 8.79 8.68 -14.92
C ASN A 22 8.33 9.12 -16.33
N GLY A 23 8.45 8.26 -17.32
CA GLY A 23 8.08 8.58 -18.71
C GLY A 23 8.73 7.62 -19.70
N HIS A 24 8.26 7.69 -20.94
CA HIS A 24 8.77 6.88 -22.04
C HIS A 24 9.82 7.60 -22.88
N GLU A 25 9.79 8.92 -22.87
CA GLU A 25 10.65 9.77 -23.70
C GLU A 25 11.16 10.94 -22.87
N MET A 26 12.33 11.45 -23.26
CA MET A 26 12.90 12.65 -22.66
C MET A 26 13.31 13.64 -23.75
N LEU A 27 12.70 14.81 -23.71
CA LEU A 27 13.03 15.91 -24.60
C LEU A 27 14.08 16.82 -23.94
N TYR A 28 15.18 17.03 -24.67
CA TYR A 28 16.25 17.96 -24.27
C TYR A 28 16.17 19.23 -25.12
N ILE A 29 15.90 20.35 -24.46
CA ILE A 29 15.95 21.67 -25.10
C ILE A 29 17.28 22.30 -24.72
N LEU A 30 18.15 22.50 -25.72
CA LEU A 30 19.50 22.99 -25.49
C LEU A 30 19.65 24.42 -26.03
N PRO A 31 20.34 25.29 -25.31
CA PRO A 31 20.71 26.60 -25.80
C PRO A 31 21.66 26.47 -27.03
N GLU A 32 21.69 27.49 -27.88
CA GLU A 32 22.64 27.59 -28.98
C GLU A 32 24.08 27.53 -28.45
N GLY A 33 24.96 26.84 -29.18
CA GLY A 33 26.37 26.70 -28.83
C GLY A 33 26.67 25.60 -27.80
N VAL A 34 25.67 24.90 -27.26
CA VAL A 34 25.90 23.79 -26.36
C VAL A 34 26.08 22.47 -27.15
N LYS A 35 27.16 21.77 -26.85
CA LYS A 35 27.44 20.41 -27.38
C LYS A 35 27.15 19.39 -26.26
N VAL A 36 26.23 18.48 -26.51
CA VAL A 36 26.02 17.32 -25.65
C VAL A 36 27.11 16.30 -25.88
N LEU A 37 27.80 15.90 -24.81
CA LEU A 37 28.85 14.88 -24.86
C LEU A 37 28.31 13.51 -24.49
N ASP A 38 27.40 13.44 -23.53
CA ASP A 38 26.86 12.20 -23.02
C ASP A 38 25.49 12.44 -22.39
N VAL A 39 24.58 11.48 -22.56
CA VAL A 39 23.26 11.44 -21.90
C VAL A 39 23.07 10.07 -21.32
N LYS A 40 22.81 10.02 -20.01
CA LYS A 40 22.57 8.78 -19.28
C LYS A 40 21.28 8.86 -18.49
N PHE A 41 20.61 7.74 -18.41
CA PHE A 41 19.49 7.50 -17.52
C PHE A 41 19.96 6.59 -16.38
N ARG A 42 19.64 7.00 -15.15
CA ARG A 42 19.85 6.15 -13.98
C ARG A 42 18.51 5.62 -13.53
N GLU A 43 18.32 4.33 -13.66
CA GLU A 43 17.20 3.66 -13.06
C GLU A 43 17.36 3.59 -11.55
N THR A 44 16.29 3.90 -10.81
CA THR A 44 16.23 3.84 -9.36
C THR A 44 14.91 3.23 -8.92
N GLY A 45 14.90 2.51 -7.84
CA GLY A 45 13.74 1.87 -7.28
C GLY A 45 14.04 1.28 -5.92
N TYR A 46 13.11 0.56 -5.35
CA TYR A 46 13.32 -0.20 -4.13
C TYR A 46 14.34 -1.33 -4.36
N ASN A 47 15.17 -1.62 -3.37
CA ASN A 47 16.20 -2.66 -3.49
C ASN A 47 15.60 -4.06 -3.32
N THR A 48 15.04 -4.58 -4.39
CA THR A 48 14.47 -5.93 -4.49
C THR A 48 14.78 -6.54 -5.85
N GLU A 49 14.60 -7.84 -5.98
CA GLU A 49 14.85 -8.60 -7.20
C GLU A 49 13.54 -9.20 -7.73
N PHE A 50 13.45 -9.34 -9.06
CA PHE A 50 12.39 -10.10 -9.70
C PHE A 50 12.72 -11.58 -9.62
N THR A 51 12.09 -12.29 -8.70
CA THR A 51 12.29 -13.74 -8.50
C THR A 51 11.11 -14.56 -8.99
N GLY A 52 9.94 -13.93 -9.15
CA GLY A 52 8.78 -14.57 -9.73
C GLY A 52 8.89 -14.70 -11.24
N SER A 53 8.26 -15.74 -11.79
CA SER A 53 8.21 -15.95 -13.23
C SER A 53 6.86 -16.54 -13.63
N PHE A 54 6.42 -16.17 -14.83
CA PHE A 54 5.22 -16.71 -15.45
C PHE A 54 5.48 -16.99 -16.92
N SER A 55 5.01 -18.13 -17.41
CA SER A 55 5.10 -18.50 -18.82
C SER A 55 3.91 -19.38 -19.21
N CYS A 56 3.27 -19.06 -20.30
CA CYS A 56 2.22 -19.87 -20.91
C CYS A 56 2.30 -19.78 -22.45
N ASN A 57 1.42 -20.51 -23.13
CA ASN A 57 1.36 -20.51 -24.61
C ASN A 57 0.71 -19.26 -25.22
N ASP A 58 0.19 -18.34 -24.41
CA ASP A 58 -0.35 -17.06 -24.88
C ASP A 58 0.70 -15.95 -24.71
N PRO A 59 1.21 -15.38 -25.82
CA PRO A 59 2.19 -14.29 -25.77
C PRO A 59 1.67 -13.03 -25.08
N PHE A 60 0.36 -12.75 -25.17
CA PHE A 60 -0.26 -11.61 -24.51
C PHE A 60 -0.17 -11.73 -23.00
N MET A 61 -0.49 -12.89 -22.43
CA MET A 61 -0.41 -13.15 -21.00
C MET A 61 1.02 -13.07 -20.48
N ASN A 62 1.98 -13.56 -21.25
CA ASN A 62 3.40 -13.45 -20.91
C ASN A 62 3.88 -11.99 -20.86
N GLU A 63 3.43 -11.18 -21.81
CA GLU A 63 3.75 -9.75 -21.84
C GLU A 63 3.02 -8.99 -20.73
N LEU A 64 1.76 -9.32 -20.46
CA LEU A 64 0.99 -8.75 -19.36
C LEU A 64 1.69 -8.95 -18.02
N TRP A 65 2.14 -10.19 -17.72
CA TRP A 65 2.93 -10.48 -16.52
C TRP A 65 4.15 -9.57 -16.37
N LYS A 66 4.93 -9.44 -17.44
CA LYS A 66 6.15 -8.61 -17.44
C LYS A 66 5.84 -7.15 -17.14
N ARG A 67 4.79 -6.62 -17.77
CA ARG A 67 4.37 -5.23 -17.57
C ARG A 67 3.82 -5.00 -16.17
N SER A 68 3.01 -5.93 -15.65
CA SER A 68 2.46 -5.85 -14.29
C SER A 68 3.58 -5.86 -13.24
N ALA A 69 4.51 -6.82 -13.33
CA ALA A 69 5.66 -6.87 -12.43
C ALA A 69 6.53 -5.60 -12.51
N ARG A 70 6.72 -5.06 -13.73
CA ARG A 70 7.44 -3.80 -13.93
C ARG A 70 6.68 -2.61 -13.34
N THR A 71 5.36 -2.56 -13.48
CA THR A 71 4.51 -1.51 -12.90
C THR A 71 4.61 -1.51 -11.40
N LEU A 72 4.45 -2.68 -10.76
CA LEU A 72 4.64 -2.84 -9.33
C LEU A 72 6.00 -2.29 -8.87
N TYR A 73 7.09 -2.61 -9.59
CA TYR A 73 8.42 -2.15 -9.21
C TYR A 73 8.59 -0.62 -9.31
N ILE A 74 8.01 0.02 -10.32
CA ILE A 74 8.15 1.48 -10.47
C ILE A 74 7.31 2.27 -9.47
N THR A 75 6.32 1.64 -8.83
CA THR A 75 5.55 2.22 -7.72
C THR A 75 6.17 1.95 -6.36
N MET A 76 7.30 1.26 -6.30
CA MET A 76 8.03 0.94 -5.06
C MET A 76 9.25 1.84 -4.89
N ARG A 77 9.28 2.58 -3.79
CA ARG A 77 10.41 3.44 -3.41
C ARG A 77 10.71 3.32 -1.93
N ASP A 78 10.52 4.37 -1.18
CA ASP A 78 10.49 4.40 0.28
C ASP A 78 9.13 3.99 0.86
N ASN A 79 8.12 3.93 0.01
CA ASN A 79 6.79 3.37 0.26
C ASN A 79 6.23 2.80 -1.05
N TYR A 80 5.14 2.06 -0.98
CA TYR A 80 4.30 1.79 -2.14
C TYR A 80 3.57 3.05 -2.57
N MET A 81 3.23 3.16 -3.86
CA MET A 81 2.58 4.34 -4.41
C MET A 81 1.49 3.91 -5.39
N ASP A 82 0.31 4.48 -5.24
CA ASP A 82 -0.83 4.30 -6.14
C ASP A 82 -0.48 4.50 -7.62
N CYS A 83 0.40 5.43 -7.89
CA CYS A 83 0.88 5.71 -9.23
C CYS A 83 2.29 6.33 -9.20
N PRO A 84 3.08 6.19 -10.27
CA PRO A 84 4.45 6.70 -10.31
C PRO A 84 4.53 8.16 -10.74
N GLU A 85 3.43 8.84 -11.04
CA GLU A 85 3.45 10.17 -11.63
C GLU A 85 2.63 11.22 -10.89
N ARG A 86 1.33 11.02 -10.70
CA ARG A 86 0.41 12.06 -10.20
C ARG A 86 0.52 12.25 -8.69
N GLU A 87 -0.06 11.34 -7.91
CA GLU A 87 -0.12 11.43 -6.45
C GLU A 87 1.19 11.00 -5.82
N ARG A 88 1.76 9.88 -6.26
CA ARG A 88 2.95 9.25 -5.66
C ARG A 88 2.78 9.03 -4.18
N ALA A 89 1.62 8.58 -3.77
CA ALA A 89 1.20 8.49 -2.39
C ALA A 89 0.84 7.06 -2.00
N GLN A 90 1.05 6.73 -0.73
CA GLN A 90 0.73 5.41 -0.18
C GLN A 90 -0.75 5.35 0.16
N TRP A 91 -1.59 5.18 -0.86
CA TRP A 91 -2.99 4.85 -0.72
C TRP A 91 -3.13 3.38 -0.31
N TRP A 92 -3.78 3.14 0.80
CA TRP A 92 -3.85 1.79 1.33
C TRP A 92 -4.82 0.87 0.60
N GLY A 93 -5.79 1.42 -0.12
CA GLY A 93 -6.60 0.66 -1.05
C GLY A 93 -5.78 0.07 -2.20
N ASP A 94 -4.75 0.78 -2.64
CA ASP A 94 -3.79 0.33 -3.66
C ASP A 94 -2.74 -0.59 -3.04
N GLU A 95 -2.17 -0.23 -1.90
CA GLU A 95 -1.11 -1.00 -1.25
C GLU A 95 -1.53 -2.43 -0.91
N VAL A 96 -2.80 -2.70 -0.56
CA VAL A 96 -3.25 -4.08 -0.31
C VAL A 96 -3.14 -4.98 -1.55
N ASN A 97 -3.28 -4.41 -2.74
CA ASN A 97 -3.04 -5.12 -4.00
C ASN A 97 -1.53 -5.30 -4.23
N GLU A 98 -0.77 -4.21 -4.14
CA GLU A 98 0.66 -4.18 -4.40
C GLU A 98 1.45 -5.14 -3.48
N LEU A 99 1.16 -5.14 -2.17
CA LEU A 99 1.79 -6.09 -1.25
C LEU A 99 1.46 -7.55 -1.57
N GLY A 100 0.23 -7.81 -2.03
CA GLY A 100 -0.20 -9.14 -2.46
C GLY A 100 0.53 -9.60 -3.74
N GLU A 101 0.65 -8.72 -4.72
CA GLU A 101 1.35 -8.97 -5.99
C GLU A 101 2.86 -9.20 -5.78
N ALA A 102 3.46 -8.50 -4.81
CA ALA A 102 4.87 -8.62 -4.48
C ALA A 102 5.28 -10.05 -4.10
N PHE A 103 4.39 -10.82 -3.47
CA PHE A 103 4.66 -12.24 -3.13
C PHE A 103 4.84 -13.14 -4.35
N TYR A 104 4.25 -12.77 -5.47
CA TYR A 104 4.36 -13.54 -6.72
C TYR A 104 5.51 -13.09 -7.62
N ALA A 105 5.86 -11.81 -7.58
CA ALA A 105 6.77 -11.20 -8.53
C ALA A 105 8.18 -10.95 -7.98
N LEU A 106 8.30 -10.68 -6.67
CA LEU A 106 9.50 -10.10 -6.08
C LEU A 106 10.13 -11.00 -5.01
N SER A 107 11.39 -10.71 -4.70
CA SER A 107 12.10 -11.38 -3.62
C SER A 107 11.56 -10.97 -2.23
N PRO A 108 11.84 -11.78 -1.17
CA PRO A 108 11.40 -11.46 0.19
C PRO A 108 11.88 -10.11 0.74
N SER A 109 12.86 -9.47 0.11
CA SER A 109 13.28 -8.11 0.48
C SER A 109 12.15 -7.07 0.33
N SER A 110 11.19 -7.31 -0.58
CA SER A 110 10.02 -6.46 -0.78
C SER A 110 9.08 -6.44 0.43
N HIS A 111 9.02 -7.53 1.20
CA HIS A 111 8.13 -7.63 2.36
C HIS A 111 8.43 -6.60 3.45
N LYS A 112 9.67 -6.11 3.53
CA LYS A 112 10.06 -5.05 4.47
C LYS A 112 9.36 -3.72 4.16
N LEU A 113 9.09 -3.47 2.88
CA LEU A 113 8.37 -2.26 2.48
C LEU A 113 6.91 -2.33 2.95
N ALA A 114 6.24 -3.46 2.77
CA ALA A 114 4.89 -3.67 3.26
C ALA A 114 4.80 -3.55 4.79
N VAL A 115 5.74 -4.16 5.55
CA VAL A 115 5.78 -4.02 7.01
C VAL A 115 6.00 -2.56 7.44
N LYS A 116 6.86 -1.82 6.72
CA LYS A 116 7.02 -0.39 6.95
C LYS A 116 5.70 0.37 6.75
N GLY A 117 4.99 0.09 5.66
CA GLY A 117 3.68 0.67 5.39
C GLY A 117 2.67 0.37 6.50
N ILE A 118 2.62 -0.89 6.99
CA ILE A 118 1.78 -1.27 8.14
C ILE A 118 2.06 -0.40 9.36
N TYR A 119 3.34 -0.20 9.70
CA TYR A 119 3.71 0.67 10.82
C TYR A 119 3.32 2.12 10.57
N GLU A 120 3.49 2.61 9.36
CA GLU A 120 3.08 3.97 8.99
C GLU A 120 1.58 4.16 9.14
N LEU A 121 0.75 3.28 8.58
CA LEU A 121 -0.71 3.37 8.73
C LEU A 121 -1.11 3.43 10.21
N MET A 122 -0.61 2.51 11.02
CA MET A 122 -0.99 2.42 12.42
C MET A 122 -0.42 3.56 13.27
N ASN A 123 0.77 4.07 12.94
CA ASN A 123 1.36 5.20 13.66
C ASN A 123 0.69 6.54 13.34
N TRP A 124 0.03 6.65 12.20
CA TRP A 124 -0.75 7.82 11.82
C TRP A 124 -2.21 7.75 12.30
N GLN A 125 -2.59 6.73 13.09
CA GLN A 125 -3.91 6.66 13.70
C GLN A 125 -4.24 7.95 14.44
N ARG A 126 -5.42 8.54 14.15
CA ARG A 126 -5.87 9.80 14.75
C ARG A 126 -6.22 9.62 16.23
N ALA A 127 -6.35 10.75 16.92
CA ALA A 127 -6.70 10.76 18.36
C ALA A 127 -8.06 10.11 18.66
N ASP A 128 -9.00 10.14 17.72
CA ASP A 128 -10.31 9.49 17.81
C ASP A 128 -10.26 7.99 17.42
N GLY A 129 -9.09 7.46 17.11
CA GLY A 129 -8.90 6.08 16.68
C GLY A 129 -9.10 5.83 15.20
N SER A 130 -9.56 6.80 14.40
CA SER A 130 -9.75 6.61 12.98
C SER A 130 -8.42 6.45 12.22
N LEU A 131 -8.47 5.69 11.13
CA LEU A 131 -7.40 5.53 10.15
C LEU A 131 -7.75 6.28 8.88
N PHE A 132 -6.75 6.63 8.10
CA PHE A 132 -6.96 7.39 6.88
C PHE A 132 -5.83 7.15 5.88
N ALA A 133 -6.02 7.57 4.64
CA ALA A 133 -5.05 7.52 3.57
C ALA A 133 -5.01 8.87 2.82
N PRO A 134 -3.90 9.18 2.11
CA PRO A 134 -2.64 8.45 2.12
C PRO A 134 -1.83 8.71 3.38
N VAL A 135 -0.91 7.83 3.71
CA VAL A 135 0.06 7.99 4.79
C VAL A 135 1.46 7.61 4.29
N PRO A 136 2.51 8.38 4.62
CA PRO A 136 2.49 9.64 5.37
C PRO A 136 1.64 10.72 4.70
N ALA A 137 0.93 11.51 5.51
CA ALA A 137 0.06 12.55 5.00
C ALA A 137 0.81 13.87 4.80
N GLY A 138 0.54 14.53 3.67
CA GLY A 138 0.83 15.95 3.46
C GLY A 138 -0.34 16.83 3.91
N ASN A 139 -0.87 17.61 2.97
CA ASN A 139 -2.03 18.49 3.18
C ASN A 139 -3.38 17.80 2.85
N TRP A 140 -3.36 16.52 2.55
CA TRP A 140 -4.51 15.70 2.23
C TRP A 140 -4.59 14.53 3.21
N SER A 141 -5.76 14.28 3.74
CA SER A 141 -6.05 13.08 4.54
C SER A 141 -7.55 12.82 4.51
N LYS A 142 -7.95 11.64 4.08
CA LYS A 142 -9.33 11.21 4.05
C LYS A 142 -9.47 9.84 4.70
N GLU A 143 -10.40 9.72 5.62
CA GLU A 143 -10.84 8.40 6.03
C GLU A 143 -11.59 7.78 4.84
N LEU A 144 -11.14 6.60 4.46
CA LEU A 144 -11.76 5.76 3.45
C LEU A 144 -12.16 4.46 4.15
N PRO A 145 -13.30 4.44 4.85
CA PRO A 145 -13.61 3.39 5.81
C PRO A 145 -13.52 1.97 5.25
N LEU A 146 -14.03 1.75 4.03
CA LEU A 146 -13.93 0.43 3.39
C LEU A 146 -12.49 0.03 3.08
N GLN A 147 -11.70 0.96 2.54
CA GLN A 147 -10.29 0.69 2.25
C GLN A 147 -9.50 0.43 3.53
N MET A 148 -9.79 1.17 4.61
CA MET A 148 -9.13 0.94 5.90
C MET A 148 -9.47 -0.43 6.48
N LEU A 149 -10.73 -0.89 6.40
CA LEU A 149 -11.12 -2.24 6.81
C LEU A 149 -10.42 -3.32 5.99
N ALA A 150 -10.36 -3.14 4.66
CA ALA A 150 -9.62 -4.06 3.78
C ALA A 150 -8.13 -4.12 4.16
N SER A 151 -7.55 -2.96 4.46
CA SER A 151 -6.13 -2.81 4.77
C SER A 151 -5.73 -3.50 6.08
N VAL A 152 -6.43 -3.21 7.16
CA VAL A 152 -6.13 -3.79 8.48
C VAL A 152 -6.58 -5.24 8.60
N GLY A 153 -7.44 -5.69 7.68
CA GLY A 153 -8.09 -6.99 7.70
C GLY A 153 -7.34 -8.09 6.97
N TRP A 154 -8.13 -9.06 6.54
CA TRP A 154 -7.67 -10.29 5.91
C TRP A 154 -6.90 -10.04 4.61
N TYR A 155 -7.31 -9.03 3.84
CA TYR A 155 -6.75 -8.75 2.53
C TYR A 155 -5.39 -8.03 2.60
N GLY A 156 -5.20 -7.15 3.60
CA GLY A 156 -3.94 -6.41 3.81
C GLY A 156 -3.02 -7.06 4.86
N PHE A 157 -3.17 -6.69 6.12
CA PHE A 157 -2.25 -7.10 7.19
C PHE A 157 -2.13 -8.62 7.36
N TYR A 158 -3.26 -9.35 7.27
CA TYR A 158 -3.22 -10.79 7.38
C TYR A 158 -2.55 -11.46 6.18
N THR A 159 -2.73 -10.93 4.97
CA THR A 159 -2.00 -11.40 3.78
C THR A 159 -0.50 -11.26 3.98
N GLN A 160 -0.03 -10.12 4.49
CA GLN A 160 1.39 -9.93 4.80
C GLN A 160 1.90 -10.99 5.79
N TYR A 161 1.18 -11.23 6.89
CA TYR A 161 1.53 -12.26 7.86
C TYR A 161 1.51 -13.67 7.24
N TYR A 162 0.42 -14.02 6.58
CA TYR A 162 0.18 -15.38 6.08
C TYR A 162 1.21 -15.81 5.04
N TYR A 163 1.55 -14.93 4.09
CA TYR A 163 2.50 -15.25 3.02
C TYR A 163 3.96 -15.12 3.45
N SER A 164 4.29 -14.18 4.32
CA SER A 164 5.69 -14.00 4.77
C SER A 164 6.06 -14.87 5.95
N GLY A 165 5.10 -15.29 6.77
CA GLY A 165 5.34 -15.91 8.08
C GLY A 165 5.89 -14.93 9.12
N ASP A 166 6.03 -13.65 8.79
CA ASP A 166 6.54 -12.63 9.71
C ASP A 166 5.42 -12.13 10.63
N SER A 167 5.50 -12.52 11.90
CA SER A 167 4.59 -12.10 12.95
C SER A 167 5.12 -10.93 13.79
N THR A 168 6.31 -10.40 13.48
CA THR A 168 7.00 -9.41 14.33
C THR A 168 6.27 -8.08 14.45
N PHE A 169 5.48 -7.71 13.45
CA PHE A 169 4.69 -6.49 13.48
C PHE A 169 3.42 -6.61 14.34
N ILE A 170 2.87 -7.82 14.51
CA ILE A 170 1.58 -8.04 15.18
C ILE A 170 1.54 -7.43 16.59
N PRO A 171 2.50 -7.71 17.51
CA PRO A 171 2.45 -7.14 18.86
C PRO A 171 2.57 -5.61 18.87
N VAL A 172 3.15 -5.02 17.84
CA VAL A 172 3.34 -3.57 17.75
C VAL A 172 2.05 -2.85 17.36
N ILE A 173 1.24 -3.49 16.51
CA ILE A 173 0.04 -2.84 15.95
C ILE A 173 -1.25 -3.25 16.66
N TYR A 174 -1.27 -4.36 17.39
CA TYR A 174 -2.49 -5.02 17.86
C TYR A 174 -3.42 -4.10 18.63
N ASP A 175 -2.92 -3.38 19.64
CA ASP A 175 -3.77 -2.53 20.49
C ASP A 175 -4.42 -1.38 19.69
N ARG A 176 -3.71 -0.87 18.67
CA ARG A 176 -4.25 0.16 17.76
C ARG A 176 -5.28 -0.41 16.79
N LEU A 177 -5.04 -1.62 16.29
CA LEU A 177 -5.97 -2.35 15.46
C LEU A 177 -7.26 -2.65 16.25
N HIS A 178 -7.13 -3.18 17.45
CA HIS A 178 -8.25 -3.44 18.34
C HIS A 178 -9.07 -2.17 18.62
N ARG A 179 -8.40 -1.07 18.95
CA ARG A 179 -9.03 0.23 19.10
C ARG A 179 -9.81 0.66 17.87
N TYR A 180 -9.22 0.50 16.67
CA TYR A 180 -9.90 0.86 15.44
C TYR A 180 -11.17 0.05 15.23
N LEU A 181 -11.13 -1.25 15.43
CA LEU A 181 -12.25 -2.14 15.14
C LEU A 181 -13.35 -2.10 16.22
N HIS A 182 -13.03 -1.83 17.48
CA HIS A 182 -14.00 -1.93 18.59
C HIS A 182 -14.40 -0.59 19.22
N GLU A 183 -13.55 0.44 19.11
CA GLU A 183 -13.87 1.76 19.68
C GLU A 183 -14.25 2.77 18.60
N THR A 184 -13.59 2.71 17.44
CA THR A 184 -13.83 3.65 16.33
C THR A 184 -15.04 3.22 15.50
N TRP A 185 -15.16 1.93 15.21
CA TRP A 185 -16.34 1.36 14.59
C TRP A 185 -17.39 1.06 15.66
N GLN A 186 -18.62 1.53 15.42
CA GLN A 186 -19.79 1.21 16.23
C GLN A 186 -20.61 0.13 15.54
N VAL A 187 -21.24 -0.72 16.33
CA VAL A 187 -22.16 -1.74 15.85
C VAL A 187 -23.58 -1.47 16.37
N ASP A 188 -24.56 -1.84 15.60
CA ASP A 188 -25.95 -1.77 16.00
C ASP A 188 -26.33 -2.93 16.95
N LYS A 189 -27.63 -3.00 17.34
CA LYS A 189 -28.15 -4.05 18.23
C LYS A 189 -28.05 -5.46 17.64
N SER A 190 -27.90 -5.57 16.32
CA SER A 190 -27.71 -6.82 15.58
C SER A 190 -26.24 -7.21 15.47
N GLY A 191 -25.32 -6.36 15.92
CA GLY A 191 -23.88 -6.55 15.77
C GLY A 191 -23.35 -6.09 14.42
N LEU A 192 -24.16 -5.46 13.55
CA LEU A 192 -23.72 -4.99 12.24
C LEU A 192 -23.03 -3.63 12.36
N PRO A 193 -21.94 -3.39 11.63
CA PRO A 193 -21.25 -2.09 11.69
C PRO A 193 -22.13 -0.97 11.15
N ILE A 194 -22.17 0.12 11.92
CA ILE A 194 -22.84 1.34 11.50
C ILE A 194 -21.91 2.09 10.56
N GLU A 195 -22.44 2.45 9.39
CA GLU A 195 -21.67 3.18 8.40
C GLU A 195 -21.11 4.49 8.98
N ARG A 196 -19.82 4.69 8.79
CA ARG A 196 -19.13 5.90 9.23
C ARG A 196 -19.40 7.04 8.25
N SER A 197 -19.99 8.12 8.76
CA SER A 197 -20.30 9.32 7.99
C SER A 197 -19.25 10.42 8.19
N GLY A 198 -19.25 11.38 7.29
CA GLY A 198 -18.47 12.62 7.44
C GLY A 198 -17.11 12.62 6.75
N GLU A 199 -16.62 11.48 6.30
CA GLU A 199 -15.43 11.33 5.49
C GLU A 199 -15.79 10.74 4.11
N TRP A 200 -14.83 10.20 3.41
CA TRP A 200 -15.06 9.69 2.07
C TRP A 200 -15.52 8.22 2.11
N SER A 201 -16.81 8.02 2.27
CA SER A 201 -17.42 6.69 2.17
C SER A 201 -17.56 6.31 0.70
N TRP A 202 -16.56 5.65 0.16
CA TRP A 202 -16.43 5.37 -1.25
C TRP A 202 -16.18 3.88 -1.49
N GLY A 203 -17.04 3.27 -2.31
CA GLY A 203 -16.98 1.87 -2.66
C GLY A 203 -16.23 1.57 -3.97
N ASP A 204 -15.28 2.46 -4.34
CA ASP A 204 -14.56 2.44 -5.60
C ASP A 204 -15.43 2.85 -6.83
N TRP A 205 -14.93 2.70 -8.04
CA TRP A 205 -15.54 3.15 -9.29
C TRP A 205 -16.63 2.21 -9.83
N GLY A 206 -17.20 1.36 -8.98
CA GLY A 206 -18.30 0.47 -9.35
C GLY A 206 -19.63 1.20 -9.51
N GLU A 207 -20.52 0.62 -10.32
CA GLU A 207 -21.91 1.03 -10.43
C GLU A 207 -22.79 0.15 -9.54
N GLN A 208 -23.88 0.72 -9.00
CA GLN A 208 -24.86 0.00 -8.17
C GLN A 208 -24.25 -0.71 -6.95
N ILE A 209 -23.38 -0.01 -6.25
CA ILE A 209 -22.68 -0.55 -5.08
C ILE A 209 -23.59 -0.49 -3.85
N ASP A 210 -23.80 -1.62 -3.20
CA ASP A 210 -24.41 -1.69 -1.87
C ASP A 210 -23.34 -1.49 -0.79
N MET A 211 -23.27 -0.27 -0.27
CA MET A 211 -22.27 0.11 0.75
C MET A 211 -22.47 -0.65 2.06
N GLY A 212 -23.71 -0.97 2.42
CA GLY A 212 -24.02 -1.74 3.64
C GLY A 212 -23.43 -3.15 3.54
N VAL A 213 -23.66 -3.85 2.44
CA VAL A 213 -23.11 -5.19 2.19
C VAL A 213 -21.58 -5.14 2.19
N LEU A 214 -20.97 -4.19 1.47
CA LEU A 214 -19.50 -4.08 1.43
C LEU A 214 -18.90 -3.81 2.81
N THR A 215 -19.48 -2.88 3.57
CA THR A 215 -19.00 -2.55 4.91
C THR A 215 -19.05 -3.77 5.83
N ASN A 216 -20.16 -4.53 5.80
CA ASN A 216 -20.28 -5.74 6.57
C ASN A 216 -19.24 -6.81 6.20
N CYS A 217 -19.05 -7.04 4.91
CA CYS A 217 -18.07 -8.01 4.43
C CYS A 217 -16.64 -7.66 4.85
N TRP A 218 -16.24 -6.40 4.67
CA TRP A 218 -14.90 -5.96 5.03
C TRP A 218 -14.67 -5.90 6.54
N TYR A 219 -15.68 -5.49 7.31
CA TYR A 219 -15.62 -5.52 8.78
C TYR A 219 -15.47 -6.96 9.30
N TYR A 220 -16.25 -7.89 8.76
CA TYR A 220 -16.10 -9.32 9.07
C TYR A 220 -14.68 -9.83 8.79
N LEU A 221 -14.12 -9.50 7.62
CA LEU A 221 -12.76 -9.91 7.25
C LEU A 221 -11.70 -9.24 8.14
N ALA A 222 -11.93 -8.03 8.60
CA ALA A 222 -11.05 -7.34 9.55
C ALA A 222 -11.07 -8.02 10.93
N LEU A 223 -12.25 -8.33 11.46
CA LEU A 223 -12.40 -9.07 12.73
C LEU A 223 -11.78 -10.48 12.63
N LYS A 224 -11.94 -11.15 11.49
CA LYS A 224 -11.32 -12.45 11.27
C LYS A 224 -9.79 -12.39 11.33
N ALA A 225 -9.18 -11.35 10.75
CA ALA A 225 -7.74 -11.14 10.82
C ALA A 225 -7.29 -10.81 12.25
N GLU A 226 -8.00 -9.93 12.94
CA GLU A 226 -7.74 -9.57 14.34
C GLU A 226 -7.78 -10.80 15.24
N LYS A 227 -8.76 -11.68 15.08
CA LYS A 227 -8.85 -12.94 15.83
C LYS A 227 -7.59 -13.78 15.68
N GLU A 228 -7.10 -13.95 14.44
CA GLU A 228 -5.86 -14.69 14.20
C GLU A 228 -4.65 -14.03 14.87
N PHE A 229 -4.58 -12.70 14.85
CA PHE A 229 -3.53 -11.95 15.56
C PHE A 229 -3.64 -12.09 17.08
N ALA A 230 -4.84 -12.06 17.63
CA ALA A 230 -5.09 -12.32 19.06
C ALA A 230 -4.58 -13.72 19.46
N LEU A 231 -4.87 -14.73 18.65
CA LEU A 231 -4.40 -16.11 18.88
C LEU A 231 -2.86 -16.19 18.82
N GLN A 232 -2.22 -15.51 17.87
CA GLN A 232 -0.76 -15.44 17.77
C GLN A 232 -0.13 -14.79 19.02
N LEU A 233 -0.81 -13.82 19.61
CA LEU A 233 -0.37 -13.15 20.84
C LEU A 233 -0.74 -13.89 22.12
N GLY A 234 -1.47 -15.01 22.05
CA GLY A 234 -1.99 -15.74 23.19
C GLY A 234 -3.13 -15.02 23.94
N LYS A 235 -3.73 -13.98 23.34
CA LYS A 235 -4.88 -13.21 23.84
C LYS A 235 -6.18 -13.98 23.61
N LYS A 236 -6.38 -15.10 24.29
CA LYS A 236 -7.52 -16.00 24.09
C LYS A 236 -8.86 -15.34 24.37
N ALA A 237 -8.92 -14.49 25.39
CA ALA A 237 -10.16 -13.78 25.75
C ALA A 237 -10.63 -12.87 24.62
N ASP A 238 -9.71 -12.09 24.02
CA ASP A 238 -10.01 -11.22 22.87
C ASP A 238 -10.51 -12.08 21.67
N ALA A 239 -9.83 -13.20 21.41
CA ALA A 239 -10.21 -14.09 20.30
C ALA A 239 -11.60 -14.75 20.51
N GLU A 240 -11.99 -15.04 21.75
CA GLU A 240 -13.31 -15.57 22.10
C GLU A 240 -14.40 -14.50 21.98
N GLU A 241 -14.11 -13.26 22.35
CA GLU A 241 -15.04 -12.13 22.21
C GLU A 241 -15.32 -11.77 20.75
N ILE A 242 -14.31 -11.79 19.90
CA ILE A 242 -14.44 -11.49 18.46
C ILE A 242 -15.27 -12.56 17.74
N THR A 243 -15.26 -13.82 18.19
CA THR A 243 -15.89 -14.95 17.48
C THR A 243 -17.39 -14.79 17.26
N PRO A 244 -18.24 -14.38 18.23
CA PRO A 244 -19.67 -14.22 18.04
C PRO A 244 -20.02 -13.12 17.03
N VAL A 245 -19.27 -12.01 17.04
CA VAL A 245 -19.47 -10.89 16.12
C VAL A 245 -19.25 -11.34 14.69
N SER A 246 -18.21 -12.12 14.46
CA SER A 246 -17.89 -12.63 13.11
C SER A 246 -18.90 -13.66 12.58
N TYR A 247 -19.65 -14.34 13.43
CA TYR A 247 -20.65 -15.34 13.01
C TYR A 247 -22.01 -14.73 12.69
N THR A 248 -22.38 -13.66 13.37
CA THR A 248 -23.65 -12.94 13.19
C THR A 248 -23.77 -12.31 11.80
N HIS A 249 -22.62 -12.04 11.15
CA HIS A 249 -22.57 -11.44 9.81
C HIS A 249 -22.75 -12.42 8.65
N LEU A 250 -22.84 -13.73 8.91
CA LEU A 250 -22.98 -14.78 7.88
C LEU A 250 -24.36 -15.43 7.84
N THR A 251 -25.22 -15.14 8.77
CA THR A 251 -26.60 -15.66 8.87
C THR A 251 -27.64 -14.57 8.69
#